data_5386ac5dab769ce80e3ab539b264d1fa
#
_entry.id   5386ac5dab769ce80e3ab539b264d1fa
#
_cell.length_a   1.000
_cell.length_b   1.000
_cell.length_c   1.000
_cell.angle_alpha   90.00
_cell.angle_beta   90.00
_cell.angle_gamma   90.00
#
_symmetry.space_group_name_H-M   'P 1'
#
loop_
_entity.id
_entity.type
_entity.pdbx_description
1 polymer ?
#
loop_
_entity_poly.entity_id
_entity_poly.type
_entity_poly.pdbx_seq_one_letter_code
_entity_poly.pdbx_strand_id
1 'polypeptide(L)'
;MSSERIGFALRHGVFSPSEIREVSTILDGDRRVRAVFIPDGKSGYEAIEIASSILSHTRRIHAGTGVIRLLEHDPAHLTRRVQTLQGFSSNRFLLGVGTGSPGPKPGISVMSTLERIEQLKKMFQSFPSGVQPPEIYVAALKAGIAKRAVGIADGLLLNFCSPQHAKGLIEAVKPQLASPIEFGCYLKTFYASASDETAKRLMVQEFLNYDSAPQYHEMFLQDGTADVISELRRDDGWKRGPVELPRELLKVSLANPTDDESHEYMRSFRRAGVTIPVIYPYFPTNETPEFKLDTVKRIMEST
;
A
#
# COMPACT_ATOMS: atom_id res chain seq x y z
N MET A 1 13.56 15.07 -16.72
CA MET A 1 12.20 14.52 -16.79
C MET A 1 12.07 13.54 -15.63
N SER A 2 11.32 13.88 -14.60
CA SER A 2 10.96 12.92 -13.53
C SER A 2 10.10 11.85 -14.19
N SER A 3 10.64 10.65 -14.38
CA SER A 3 9.84 9.50 -14.83
C SER A 3 8.65 9.38 -13.89
N GLU A 4 7.45 9.21 -14.44
CA GLU A 4 6.23 9.04 -13.66
C GLU A 4 6.26 7.70 -12.95
N ARG A 5 7.03 7.63 -11.86
CA ARG A 5 7.20 6.39 -11.07
C ARG A 5 5.89 6.00 -10.43
N ILE A 6 5.59 4.72 -10.48
CA ILE A 6 4.45 4.09 -9.80
C ILE A 6 4.93 2.91 -8.95
N GLY A 7 4.13 2.57 -7.96
CA GLY A 7 4.21 1.32 -7.24
C GLY A 7 3.04 0.41 -7.60
N PHE A 8 3.12 -0.84 -7.19
CA PHE A 8 2.04 -1.80 -7.32
C PHE A 8 1.89 -2.60 -6.03
N ALA A 9 0.66 -2.90 -5.62
CA ALA A 9 0.41 -3.73 -4.45
C ALA A 9 -0.08 -5.11 -4.88
N LEU A 10 0.62 -6.15 -4.45
CA LEU A 10 0.23 -7.54 -4.68
C LEU A 10 -0.18 -8.18 -3.35
N ARG A 11 -1.50 -8.34 -3.17
CA ARG A 11 -2.06 -8.96 -1.97
C ARG A 11 -2.25 -10.46 -2.17
N HIS A 12 -1.71 -11.27 -1.25
CA HIS A 12 -2.11 -12.65 -1.15
C HIS A 12 -3.63 -12.77 -0.85
N GLY A 13 -4.28 -13.82 -1.32
CA GLY A 13 -5.73 -13.98 -1.23
C GLY A 13 -6.52 -13.26 -2.32
N VAL A 14 -5.93 -12.27 -3.00
CA VAL A 14 -6.40 -11.69 -4.27
C VAL A 14 -5.71 -12.39 -5.43
N PHE A 15 -4.39 -12.55 -5.34
CA PHE A 15 -3.57 -13.25 -6.31
C PHE A 15 -3.03 -14.56 -5.72
N SER A 16 -3.10 -15.63 -6.48
CA SER A 16 -2.40 -16.90 -6.19
C SER A 16 -0.89 -16.74 -6.33
N PRO A 17 -0.08 -17.66 -5.82
CA PRO A 17 1.38 -17.63 -6.01
C PRO A 17 1.83 -17.60 -7.47
N SER A 18 1.14 -18.32 -8.37
CA SER A 18 1.41 -18.29 -9.81
C SER A 18 1.08 -16.95 -10.44
N GLU A 19 -0.06 -16.37 -10.11
CA GLU A 19 -0.47 -15.03 -10.56
C GLU A 19 0.51 -13.95 -10.05
N ILE A 20 0.95 -14.03 -8.78
CA ILE A 20 1.96 -13.09 -8.24
C ILE A 20 3.25 -13.15 -9.06
N ARG A 21 3.71 -14.36 -9.44
CA ARG A 21 4.91 -14.53 -10.27
C ARG A 21 4.71 -13.91 -11.65
N GLU A 22 3.58 -14.16 -12.30
CA GLU A 22 3.30 -13.65 -13.64
C GLU A 22 3.14 -12.12 -13.63
N VAL A 23 2.33 -11.59 -12.72
CA VAL A 23 2.15 -10.14 -12.57
C VAL A 23 3.47 -9.43 -12.28
N SER A 24 4.29 -9.94 -11.34
CA SER A 24 5.57 -9.30 -11.04
C SER A 24 6.56 -9.33 -12.21
N THR A 25 6.47 -10.34 -13.10
CA THR A 25 7.25 -10.39 -14.34
C THR A 25 6.79 -9.29 -15.32
N ILE A 26 5.47 -9.09 -15.47
CA ILE A 26 4.91 -7.99 -16.27
C ILE A 26 5.39 -6.64 -15.73
N LEU A 27 5.30 -6.44 -14.41
CA LEU A 27 5.73 -5.20 -13.74
C LEU A 27 7.24 -4.95 -13.87
N ASP A 28 8.08 -6.00 -13.86
CA ASP A 28 9.52 -5.87 -14.06
C ASP A 28 9.88 -5.38 -15.47
N GLY A 29 9.03 -5.65 -16.46
CA GLY A 29 9.19 -5.17 -17.83
C GLY A 29 8.91 -3.68 -18.00
N ASP A 30 8.15 -3.03 -17.13
CA ASP A 30 7.77 -1.63 -17.26
C ASP A 30 8.64 -0.70 -16.40
N ARG A 31 9.39 0.20 -17.08
CA ARG A 31 10.33 1.12 -16.43
C ARG A 31 9.69 2.14 -15.47
N ARG A 32 8.39 2.37 -15.57
CA ARG A 32 7.64 3.26 -14.66
C ARG A 32 7.45 2.61 -13.29
N VAL A 33 7.37 1.27 -13.22
CA VAL A 33 7.21 0.57 -11.96
C VAL A 33 8.50 0.66 -11.14
N ARG A 34 8.45 1.37 -10.03
CA ARG A 34 9.54 1.51 -9.06
C ARG A 34 9.57 0.32 -8.12
N ALA A 35 8.42 -0.06 -7.58
CA ALA A 35 8.35 -1.03 -6.50
C ALA A 35 7.04 -1.81 -6.46
N VAL A 36 7.11 -3.03 -5.95
CA VAL A 36 5.97 -3.84 -5.55
C VAL A 36 5.94 -3.93 -4.03
N PHE A 37 4.81 -3.54 -3.44
CA PHE A 37 4.55 -3.63 -2.01
C PHE A 37 3.60 -4.78 -1.72
N ILE A 38 3.95 -5.61 -0.75
CA ILE A 38 3.15 -6.74 -0.32
C ILE A 38 2.48 -6.42 1.02
N PRO A 39 1.16 -6.18 1.04
CA PRO A 39 0.41 -6.01 2.28
C PRO A 39 0.47 -7.30 3.12
N ASP A 40 0.87 -7.15 4.39
CA ASP A 40 0.91 -8.27 5.31
C ASP A 40 -0.45 -8.51 5.96
N GLY A 41 -0.85 -9.78 6.02
CA GLY A 41 -2.10 -10.23 6.66
C GLY A 41 -1.86 -10.85 8.03
N LYS A 42 -2.94 -11.15 8.76
CA LYS A 42 -2.90 -11.96 10.00
C LYS A 42 -2.83 -13.45 9.72
N SER A 43 -3.10 -13.85 8.49
CA SER A 43 -3.13 -15.24 8.03
C SER A 43 -2.78 -15.30 6.55
N GLY A 44 -2.46 -16.49 6.06
CA GLY A 44 -2.08 -16.71 4.67
C GLY A 44 -0.56 -16.62 4.47
N TYR A 45 -0.13 -16.25 3.28
CA TYR A 45 1.28 -16.15 2.93
C TYR A 45 1.92 -14.92 3.56
N GLU A 46 3.13 -15.07 4.07
CA GLU A 46 3.89 -14.03 4.76
C GLU A 46 4.54 -13.07 3.75
N ALA A 47 4.47 -11.76 4.03
CA ALA A 47 4.82 -10.72 3.08
C ALA A 47 6.30 -10.71 2.69
N ILE A 48 7.23 -10.98 3.62
CA ILE A 48 8.68 -11.01 3.33
C ILE A 48 9.01 -12.20 2.41
N GLU A 49 8.36 -13.35 2.60
CA GLU A 49 8.58 -14.53 1.76
C GLU A 49 8.03 -14.31 0.34
N ILE A 50 6.89 -13.63 0.19
CA ILE A 50 6.39 -13.23 -1.12
C ILE A 50 7.38 -12.26 -1.79
N ALA A 51 7.87 -11.24 -1.06
CA ALA A 51 8.87 -10.31 -1.57
C ALA A 51 10.15 -11.03 -2.01
N SER A 52 10.62 -12.01 -1.22
CA SER A 52 11.75 -12.86 -1.57
C SER A 52 11.52 -13.60 -2.89
N SER A 53 10.34 -14.20 -3.04
CA SER A 53 9.96 -14.88 -4.29
C SER A 53 10.00 -13.93 -5.48
N ILE A 54 9.42 -12.73 -5.37
CA ILE A 54 9.42 -11.72 -6.44
C ILE A 54 10.87 -11.32 -6.78
N LEU A 55 11.67 -10.99 -5.81
CA LEU A 55 13.06 -10.56 -5.99
C LEU A 55 13.93 -11.62 -6.68
N SER A 56 13.61 -12.90 -6.47
CA SER A 56 14.38 -14.02 -7.03
C SER A 56 14.23 -14.18 -8.55
N HIS A 57 13.11 -13.76 -9.14
CA HIS A 57 12.85 -13.91 -10.57
C HIS A 57 12.71 -12.58 -11.34
N THR A 58 12.75 -11.45 -10.64
CA THR A 58 12.80 -10.11 -11.23
C THR A 58 14.21 -9.53 -11.19
N ARG A 59 14.48 -8.53 -12.02
CA ARG A 59 15.84 -7.96 -12.16
C ARG A 59 15.92 -6.47 -11.83
N ARG A 60 14.82 -5.75 -11.93
CA ARG A 60 14.80 -4.30 -11.88
C ARG A 60 13.93 -3.73 -10.76
N ILE A 61 12.70 -4.22 -10.63
CA ILE A 61 11.78 -3.70 -9.62
C ILE A 61 12.27 -4.00 -8.20
N HIS A 62 12.00 -3.08 -7.32
CA HIS A 62 12.10 -3.33 -5.88
C HIS A 62 10.87 -4.10 -5.41
N ALA A 63 11.02 -4.91 -4.40
CA ALA A 63 9.89 -5.56 -3.74
C ALA A 63 10.07 -5.53 -2.23
N GLY A 64 8.98 -5.34 -1.52
CA GLY A 64 9.06 -5.26 -0.08
C GLY A 64 7.70 -5.32 0.61
N THR A 65 7.72 -5.18 1.90
CA THR A 65 6.50 -5.25 2.72
C THR A 65 5.74 -3.93 2.68
N GLY A 66 4.42 -4.01 2.75
CA GLY A 66 3.61 -2.79 2.69
C GLY A 66 2.32 -2.86 3.51
N VAL A 67 2.44 -3.03 4.83
CA VAL A 67 3.58 -3.05 5.76
C VAL A 67 3.51 -4.26 6.68
N ILE A 68 4.63 -4.71 7.26
CA ILE A 68 4.61 -5.67 8.36
C ILE A 68 4.30 -4.98 9.69
N ARG A 69 3.78 -5.77 10.64
CA ARG A 69 3.63 -5.36 12.05
C ARG A 69 4.97 -5.51 12.76
N LEU A 70 5.77 -4.44 12.74
CA LEU A 70 7.18 -4.49 13.11
C LEU A 70 7.45 -5.12 14.48
N LEU A 71 6.62 -4.86 15.47
CA LEU A 71 6.84 -5.35 16.84
C LEU A 71 6.45 -6.83 17.03
N GLU A 72 5.88 -7.47 16.03
CA GLU A 72 5.65 -8.92 16.02
C GLU A 72 6.90 -9.70 15.55
N HIS A 73 7.94 -9.00 15.06
CA HIS A 73 9.18 -9.61 14.58
C HIS A 73 10.33 -9.42 15.58
N ASP A 74 11.07 -10.50 15.83
CA ASP A 74 12.33 -10.40 16.56
C ASP A 74 13.35 -9.59 15.74
N PRO A 75 14.00 -8.56 16.31
CA PRO A 75 14.87 -7.67 15.57
C PRO A 75 16.13 -8.34 15.02
N ALA A 76 16.70 -9.33 15.71
CA ALA A 76 17.88 -10.02 15.23
C ALA A 76 17.54 -10.94 14.04
N HIS A 77 16.43 -11.67 14.13
CA HIS A 77 15.95 -12.51 13.03
C HIS A 77 15.56 -11.66 11.82
N LEU A 78 14.83 -10.54 12.03
CA LEU A 78 14.45 -9.64 10.95
C LEU A 78 15.69 -9.03 10.27
N THR A 79 16.70 -8.61 11.04
CA THR A 79 17.95 -8.06 10.51
C THR A 79 18.66 -9.09 9.60
N ARG A 80 18.75 -10.35 10.02
CA ARG A 80 19.34 -11.42 9.20
C ARG A 80 18.56 -11.70 7.92
N ARG A 81 17.22 -11.69 7.98
CA ARG A 81 16.37 -11.86 6.80
C ARG A 81 16.58 -10.69 5.81
N VAL A 82 16.55 -9.46 6.30
CA VAL A 82 16.79 -8.25 5.50
C VAL A 82 18.18 -8.29 4.86
N GLN A 83 19.23 -8.61 5.62
CA GLN A 83 20.60 -8.76 5.07
C GLN A 83 20.65 -9.79 3.94
N THR A 84 20.03 -10.95 4.13
CA THR A 84 19.96 -11.99 3.11
C THR A 84 19.26 -11.49 1.85
N LEU A 85 18.09 -10.88 2.00
CA LEU A 85 17.31 -10.36 0.87
C LEU A 85 18.07 -9.27 0.11
N GLN A 86 18.72 -8.34 0.81
CA GLN A 86 19.52 -7.29 0.18
C GLN A 86 20.69 -7.90 -0.62
N GLY A 87 21.41 -8.85 -0.03
CA GLY A 87 22.54 -9.51 -0.70
C GLY A 87 22.11 -10.29 -1.96
N PHE A 88 21.03 -11.07 -1.88
CA PHE A 88 20.55 -11.88 -3.01
C PHE A 88 19.79 -11.10 -4.07
N SER A 89 19.21 -9.94 -3.73
CA SER A 89 18.44 -9.12 -4.65
C SER A 89 19.23 -7.95 -5.25
N SER A 90 20.50 -7.79 -4.96
CA SER A 90 21.28 -6.59 -5.34
C SER A 90 20.68 -5.31 -4.76
N ASN A 91 20.37 -5.34 -3.46
CA ASN A 91 19.83 -4.22 -2.68
C ASN A 91 18.45 -3.70 -3.15
N ARG A 92 17.55 -4.59 -3.58
CA ARG A 92 16.21 -4.25 -4.06
C ARG A 92 15.08 -4.52 -3.07
N PHE A 93 15.36 -5.03 -1.88
CA PHE A 93 14.33 -5.23 -0.86
C PHE A 93 13.97 -3.91 -0.17
N LEU A 94 12.67 -3.67 0.03
CA LEU A 94 12.12 -2.54 0.77
C LEU A 94 11.48 -3.01 2.07
N LEU A 95 11.71 -2.30 3.17
CA LEU A 95 11.13 -2.63 4.47
C LEU A 95 10.02 -1.64 4.83
N GLY A 96 8.79 -1.99 4.48
CA GLY A 96 7.62 -1.23 4.93
C GLY A 96 7.13 -1.73 6.28
N VAL A 97 6.97 -0.82 7.23
CA VAL A 97 6.68 -1.11 8.64
C VAL A 97 5.53 -0.28 9.18
N GLY A 98 4.80 -0.84 10.12
CA GLY A 98 3.72 -0.16 10.83
C GLY A 98 3.32 -0.87 12.12
N THR A 99 2.33 -0.30 12.79
CA THR A 99 1.74 -0.89 14.02
C THR A 99 0.76 -2.04 13.70
N GLY A 100 0.30 -2.12 12.44
CA GLY A 100 -0.73 -3.06 11.98
C GLY A 100 -2.16 -2.55 12.14
N SER A 101 -3.10 -3.20 11.45
CA SER A 101 -4.55 -2.98 11.53
C SER A 101 -5.22 -4.27 12.04
N PRO A 102 -6.25 -4.18 12.88
CA PRO A 102 -7.07 -3.04 13.26
C PRO A 102 -6.55 -2.18 14.43
N GLY A 103 -5.30 -1.91 14.48
CA GLY A 103 -4.67 -1.08 15.52
C GLY A 103 -3.70 -1.87 16.40
N PRO A 104 -2.90 -1.17 17.20
CA PRO A 104 -1.91 -1.83 18.02
C PRO A 104 -2.58 -2.70 19.09
N LYS A 105 -1.99 -3.88 19.34
CA LYS A 105 -2.32 -4.66 20.52
C LYS A 105 -2.01 -3.85 21.79
N PRO A 106 -2.62 -4.14 22.94
CA PRO A 106 -2.23 -3.52 24.22
C PRO A 106 -0.70 -3.58 24.40
N GLY A 107 -0.09 -2.44 24.73
CA GLY A 107 1.38 -2.32 24.87
C GLY A 107 2.15 -2.02 23.57
N ILE A 108 1.52 -2.08 22.41
CA ILE A 108 2.11 -1.65 21.13
C ILE A 108 1.72 -0.20 20.86
N SER A 109 2.70 0.67 20.74
CA SER A 109 2.49 2.07 20.39
C SER A 109 3.23 2.47 19.12
N VAL A 110 2.86 3.61 18.56
CA VAL A 110 3.63 4.23 17.47
C VAL A 110 5.06 4.50 17.93
N MET A 111 5.25 4.98 19.16
CA MET A 111 6.59 5.26 19.70
C MET A 111 7.47 4.02 19.78
N SER A 112 6.94 2.90 20.32
CA SER A 112 7.68 1.63 20.33
C SER A 112 8.04 1.14 18.92
N THR A 113 7.20 1.42 17.92
CA THR A 113 7.50 1.10 16.52
C THR A 113 8.64 1.96 15.98
N LEU A 114 8.65 3.26 16.26
CA LEU A 114 9.73 4.18 15.84
C LEU A 114 11.07 3.83 16.53
N GLU A 115 11.05 3.56 17.82
CA GLU A 115 12.23 3.08 18.58
C GLU A 115 12.79 1.77 17.99
N ARG A 116 11.91 0.86 17.58
CA ARG A 116 12.33 -0.38 16.92
C ARG A 116 12.97 -0.12 15.55
N ILE A 117 12.50 0.87 14.79
CA ILE A 117 13.13 1.27 13.52
C ILE A 117 14.55 1.77 13.79
N GLU A 118 14.74 2.64 14.80
CA GLU A 118 16.07 3.13 15.16
C GLU A 118 17.02 2.00 15.60
N GLN A 119 16.50 1.02 16.36
CA GLN A 119 17.25 -0.17 16.73
C GLN A 119 17.70 -0.95 15.48
N LEU A 120 16.80 -1.21 14.53
CA LEU A 120 17.13 -1.92 13.29
C LEU A 120 18.15 -1.15 12.46
N LYS A 121 18.02 0.18 12.33
CA LYS A 121 19.00 0.99 11.59
C LYS A 121 20.41 0.86 12.19
N LYS A 122 20.55 0.79 13.53
CA LYS A 122 21.84 0.51 14.17
C LYS A 122 22.35 -0.90 13.83
N MET A 123 21.47 -1.90 13.81
CA MET A 123 21.86 -3.26 13.47
C MET A 123 22.26 -3.40 11.98
N PHE A 124 21.64 -2.66 11.08
CA PHE A 124 21.98 -2.66 9.66
C PHE A 124 23.37 -2.08 9.38
N GLN A 125 23.94 -1.29 10.30
CA GLN A 125 25.33 -0.80 10.17
C GLN A 125 26.37 -1.92 10.16
N SER A 126 26.02 -3.10 10.67
CA SER A 126 26.90 -4.29 10.66
C SER A 126 26.82 -5.11 9.38
N PHE A 127 26.09 -4.68 8.36
CA PHE A 127 25.99 -5.41 7.08
C PHE A 127 27.34 -5.49 6.37
N PRO A 128 27.62 -6.60 5.69
CA PRO A 128 28.87 -6.76 4.96
C PRO A 128 29.01 -5.74 3.83
N SER A 129 30.24 -5.49 3.41
CA SER A 129 30.52 -4.61 2.26
C SER A 129 29.72 -5.04 1.02
N GLY A 130 29.07 -4.09 0.35
CA GLY A 130 28.22 -4.32 -0.82
C GLY A 130 26.76 -4.61 -0.51
N VAL A 131 26.41 -4.90 0.76
CA VAL A 131 25.01 -5.04 1.19
C VAL A 131 24.56 -3.76 1.84
N GLN A 132 23.60 -3.06 1.20
CA GLN A 132 23.05 -1.80 1.72
C GLN A 132 21.89 -2.05 2.68
N PRO A 133 21.69 -1.21 3.70
CA PRO A 133 20.43 -1.17 4.44
C PRO A 133 19.23 -1.01 3.49
N PRO A 134 18.07 -1.61 3.81
CA PRO A 134 16.86 -1.40 3.00
C PRO A 134 16.36 0.03 3.15
N GLU A 135 15.71 0.55 2.12
CA GLU A 135 14.86 1.72 2.29
C GLU A 135 13.69 1.37 3.23
N ILE A 136 13.45 2.21 4.23
CA ILE A 136 12.40 1.99 5.24
C ILE A 136 11.21 2.88 4.95
N TYR A 137 10.05 2.27 4.75
CA TYR A 137 8.77 2.98 4.57
C TYR A 137 7.90 2.80 5.83
N VAL A 138 7.42 3.91 6.37
CA VAL A 138 6.57 3.89 7.56
C VAL A 138 5.12 4.16 7.19
N ALA A 139 4.21 3.28 7.62
CA ALA A 139 2.78 3.53 7.47
C ALA A 139 2.34 4.74 8.30
N ALA A 140 1.75 5.73 7.67
CA ALA A 140 1.29 6.94 8.31
C ALA A 140 -0.10 7.37 7.80
N LEU A 141 -1.08 7.42 8.71
CA LEU A 141 -2.43 7.92 8.44
C LEU A 141 -2.68 9.29 9.06
N LYS A 142 -1.84 9.70 10.02
CA LYS A 142 -2.00 10.94 10.79
C LYS A 142 -0.72 11.75 10.76
N ALA A 143 -0.84 13.06 10.66
CA ALA A 143 0.28 14.00 10.64
C ALA A 143 1.22 13.84 11.85
N GLY A 144 0.71 13.51 13.04
CA GLY A 144 1.51 13.31 14.23
C GLY A 144 2.50 12.13 14.13
N ILE A 145 2.08 11.03 13.48
CA ILE A 145 2.95 9.87 13.18
C ILE A 145 3.93 10.24 12.08
N ALA A 146 3.43 10.82 10.99
CA ALA A 146 4.23 11.22 9.84
C ALA A 146 5.39 12.16 10.26
N LYS A 147 5.11 13.20 11.07
CA LYS A 147 6.11 14.14 11.58
C LYS A 147 7.24 13.48 12.37
N ARG A 148 6.94 12.40 13.11
CA ARG A 148 7.96 11.65 13.87
C ARG A 148 8.74 10.67 12.99
N ALA A 149 8.10 10.13 11.97
CA ALA A 149 8.71 9.14 11.09
C ALA A 149 9.68 9.75 10.08
N VAL A 150 9.43 10.98 9.59
CA VAL A 150 10.24 11.59 8.51
C VAL A 150 11.72 11.79 8.85
N GLY A 151 12.09 11.82 10.13
CA GLY A 151 13.50 11.88 10.55
C GLY A 151 14.24 10.54 10.49
N ILE A 152 13.52 9.42 10.35
CA ILE A 152 14.08 8.07 10.42
C ILE A 152 13.69 7.18 9.26
N ALA A 153 12.73 7.58 8.43
CA ALA A 153 12.22 6.82 7.29
C ALA A 153 12.74 7.40 5.97
N ASP A 154 12.85 6.54 4.96
CA ASP A 154 13.16 6.90 3.59
C ASP A 154 11.88 7.20 2.79
N GLY A 155 10.73 6.76 3.30
CA GLY A 155 9.42 7.06 2.74
C GLY A 155 8.28 6.89 3.74
N LEU A 156 7.14 7.47 3.40
CA LEU A 156 5.86 7.24 4.08
C LEU A 156 4.91 6.48 3.16
N LEU A 157 4.14 5.55 3.72
CA LEU A 157 3.06 4.86 3.02
C LEU A 157 1.71 5.26 3.60
N LEU A 158 0.92 5.94 2.78
CA LEU A 158 -0.47 6.26 3.05
C LEU A 158 -1.36 5.15 2.49
N ASN A 159 -2.54 4.99 3.07
CA ASN A 159 -3.47 3.96 2.62
C ASN A 159 -4.91 4.46 2.69
N PHE A 160 -5.65 4.26 1.61
CA PHE A 160 -7.10 4.36 1.55
C PHE A 160 -7.63 5.73 2.01
N CYS A 161 -7.01 6.80 1.57
CA CYS A 161 -7.35 8.18 1.89
C CYS A 161 -7.61 8.99 0.61
N SER A 162 -8.25 10.15 0.77
CA SER A 162 -8.44 11.09 -0.34
C SER A 162 -7.14 11.81 -0.75
N PRO A 163 -7.06 12.36 -1.96
CA PRO A 163 -5.95 13.26 -2.36
C PRO A 163 -5.82 14.46 -1.43
N GLN A 164 -6.93 14.98 -0.90
CA GLN A 164 -6.92 16.10 0.03
C GLN A 164 -6.26 15.73 1.37
N HIS A 165 -6.56 14.55 1.91
CA HIS A 165 -5.91 14.04 3.12
C HIS A 165 -4.41 13.82 2.89
N ALA A 166 -4.04 13.18 1.77
CA ALA A 166 -2.65 12.99 1.39
C ALA A 166 -1.90 14.32 1.30
N LYS A 167 -2.49 15.34 0.66
CA LYS A 167 -1.93 16.69 0.56
C LYS A 167 -1.69 17.29 1.94
N GLY A 168 -2.70 17.29 2.80
CA GLY A 168 -2.60 17.84 4.15
C GLY A 168 -1.51 17.18 5.00
N LEU A 169 -1.38 15.85 4.90
CA LEU A 169 -0.33 15.10 5.60
C LEU A 169 1.06 15.46 5.05
N ILE A 170 1.24 15.49 3.74
CA ILE A 170 2.51 15.83 3.08
C ILE A 170 2.93 17.27 3.42
N GLU A 171 2.02 18.22 3.35
CA GLU A 171 2.29 19.62 3.72
C GLU A 171 2.67 19.77 5.19
N ALA A 172 2.04 18.99 6.08
CA ALA A 172 2.35 19.02 7.51
C ALA A 172 3.76 18.51 7.86
N VAL A 173 4.38 17.67 7.02
CA VAL A 173 5.72 17.11 7.27
C VAL A 173 6.82 17.83 6.49
N LYS A 174 6.51 18.49 5.37
CA LYS A 174 7.49 19.21 4.53
C LYS A 174 8.47 20.10 5.33
N PRO A 175 8.03 20.90 6.33
CA PRO A 175 8.95 21.76 7.09
C PRO A 175 9.99 21.01 7.91
N GLN A 176 9.83 19.69 8.13
CA GLN A 176 10.72 18.87 8.95
C GLN A 176 11.66 17.99 8.12
N LEU A 177 11.55 18.04 6.79
CA LEU A 177 12.38 17.24 5.90
C LEU A 177 13.78 17.83 5.79
N ALA A 178 14.77 17.10 6.28
CA ALA A 178 16.19 17.42 6.06
C ALA A 178 16.66 17.03 4.65
N SER A 179 16.01 16.06 4.04
CA SER A 179 16.26 15.59 2.67
C SER A 179 14.93 15.13 2.04
N PRO A 180 14.83 15.05 0.71
CA PRO A 180 13.64 14.49 0.06
C PRO A 180 13.42 13.05 0.47
N ILE A 181 12.16 12.70 0.79
CA ILE A 181 11.69 11.33 1.03
C ILE A 181 10.59 10.96 0.04
N GLU A 182 10.31 9.68 -0.10
CA GLU A 182 9.22 9.20 -0.95
C GLU A 182 7.87 9.22 -0.21
N PHE A 183 6.81 9.65 -0.90
CA PHE A 183 5.43 9.60 -0.42
C PHE A 183 4.66 8.59 -1.27
N GLY A 184 4.51 7.37 -0.77
CA GLY A 184 3.67 6.35 -1.35
C GLY A 184 2.23 6.47 -0.86
N CYS A 185 1.26 6.22 -1.74
CA CYS A 185 -0.14 6.11 -1.36
C CYS A 185 -0.80 4.96 -2.09
N TYR A 186 -1.45 4.05 -1.35
CA TYR A 186 -2.22 2.97 -1.94
C TYR A 186 -3.50 3.49 -2.57
N LEU A 187 -3.57 3.40 -3.89
CA LEU A 187 -4.73 3.73 -4.71
C LEU A 187 -5.54 2.45 -4.93
N LYS A 188 -6.50 2.20 -4.07
CA LYS A 188 -7.36 1.02 -4.17
C LYS A 188 -8.35 1.19 -5.31
N THR A 189 -8.39 0.20 -6.19
CA THR A 189 -9.32 0.12 -7.31
C THR A 189 -9.96 -1.28 -7.35
N PHE A 190 -11.26 -1.33 -7.56
CA PHE A 190 -12.04 -2.56 -7.49
C PHE A 190 -12.50 -2.97 -8.88
N TYR A 191 -12.21 -4.20 -9.27
CA TYR A 191 -12.53 -4.74 -10.58
C TYR A 191 -13.33 -6.03 -10.45
N ALA A 192 -14.34 -6.20 -11.31
CA ALA A 192 -15.09 -7.44 -11.42
C ALA A 192 -15.56 -7.65 -12.86
N SER A 193 -15.37 -8.87 -13.38
CA SER A 193 -15.82 -9.25 -14.73
C SER A 193 -17.35 -9.41 -14.82
N ALA A 194 -17.98 -9.81 -13.70
CA ALA A 194 -19.39 -10.11 -13.65
C ALA A 194 -20.29 -8.88 -13.86
N SER A 195 -19.96 -7.76 -13.24
CA SER A 195 -20.68 -6.48 -13.41
C SER A 195 -20.03 -5.36 -12.61
N ASP A 196 -20.35 -4.10 -12.96
CA ASP A 196 -19.97 -2.90 -12.20
C ASP A 196 -20.54 -2.93 -10.78
N GLU A 197 -21.74 -3.47 -10.62
CA GLU A 197 -22.37 -3.63 -9.30
C GLU A 197 -21.57 -4.55 -8.38
N THR A 198 -20.91 -5.56 -8.93
CA THR A 198 -20.03 -6.45 -8.15
C THR A 198 -18.78 -5.70 -7.67
N ALA A 199 -18.17 -4.90 -8.53
CA ALA A 199 -17.01 -4.06 -8.16
C ALA A 199 -17.40 -3.01 -7.11
N LYS A 200 -18.55 -2.36 -7.25
CA LYS A 200 -19.08 -1.38 -6.29
C LYS A 200 -19.35 -2.01 -4.92
N ARG A 201 -19.97 -3.20 -4.87
CA ARG A 201 -20.19 -3.94 -3.60
C ARG A 201 -18.89 -4.28 -2.92
N LEU A 202 -17.90 -4.72 -3.68
CA LEU A 202 -16.58 -5.03 -3.14
C LEU A 202 -15.93 -3.77 -2.53
N MET A 203 -16.05 -2.63 -3.19
CA MET A 203 -15.59 -1.34 -2.71
C MET A 203 -16.29 -0.92 -1.40
N VAL A 204 -17.62 -0.98 -1.35
CA VAL A 204 -18.40 -0.67 -0.14
C VAL A 204 -17.99 -1.56 1.02
N GLN A 205 -17.87 -2.87 0.78
CA GLN A 205 -17.44 -3.82 1.80
C GLN A 205 -16.06 -3.46 2.37
N GLU A 206 -15.13 -3.03 1.54
CA GLU A 206 -13.78 -2.64 1.97
C GLU A 206 -13.83 -1.37 2.83
N PHE A 207 -14.64 -0.35 2.47
CA PHE A 207 -14.85 0.82 3.33
C PHE A 207 -15.40 0.44 4.70
N LEU A 208 -16.42 -0.41 4.75
CA LEU A 208 -17.00 -0.89 6.01
C LEU A 208 -15.99 -1.67 6.87
N ASN A 209 -15.13 -2.48 6.23
CA ASN A 209 -14.08 -3.22 6.93
C ASN A 209 -13.05 -2.27 7.55
N TYR A 210 -12.57 -1.28 6.81
CA TYR A 210 -11.59 -0.32 7.30
C TYR A 210 -12.15 0.61 8.36
N ASP A 211 -13.39 1.08 8.20
CA ASP A 211 -14.07 1.94 9.16
C ASP A 211 -14.25 1.29 10.55
N SER A 212 -14.21 -0.04 10.63
CA SER A 212 -14.22 -0.76 11.91
C SER A 212 -12.96 -0.52 12.76
N ALA A 213 -11.89 0.00 12.18
CA ALA A 213 -10.64 0.31 12.86
C ALA A 213 -10.58 1.81 13.24
N PRO A 214 -10.41 2.16 14.54
CA PRO A 214 -10.53 3.54 15.03
C PRO A 214 -9.67 4.56 14.25
N GLN A 215 -8.45 4.18 13.87
CA GLN A 215 -7.55 5.08 13.14
C GLN A 215 -8.04 5.41 11.72
N TYR A 216 -8.74 4.48 11.06
CA TYR A 216 -9.35 4.73 9.75
C TYR A 216 -10.66 5.49 9.89
N HIS A 217 -11.48 5.16 10.88
CA HIS A 217 -12.70 5.91 11.18
C HIS A 217 -12.40 7.40 11.39
N GLU A 218 -11.39 7.73 12.21
CA GLU A 218 -10.98 9.13 12.41
C GLU A 218 -10.48 9.79 11.12
N MET A 219 -9.77 9.06 10.26
CA MET A 219 -9.35 9.57 8.96
C MET A 219 -10.55 9.83 8.05
N PHE A 220 -11.51 8.91 7.99
CA PHE A 220 -12.75 9.06 7.21
C PHE A 220 -13.63 10.21 7.70
N LEU A 221 -13.63 10.50 9.02
CA LEU A 221 -14.25 11.71 9.57
C LEU A 221 -13.60 12.98 9.00
N GLN A 222 -12.28 13.03 8.97
CA GLN A 222 -11.52 14.16 8.42
C GLN A 222 -11.71 14.31 6.90
N ASP A 223 -11.85 13.20 6.17
CA ASP A 223 -12.11 13.19 4.73
C ASP A 223 -13.57 13.45 4.34
N GLY A 224 -14.48 13.52 5.31
CA GLY A 224 -15.93 13.72 5.09
C GLY A 224 -16.62 12.49 4.50
N THR A 225 -16.04 11.29 4.68
CA THR A 225 -16.60 10.02 4.16
C THR A 225 -17.30 9.19 5.22
N ALA A 226 -17.08 9.48 6.52
CA ALA A 226 -17.58 8.66 7.62
C ALA A 226 -19.12 8.62 7.70
N ASP A 227 -19.80 9.72 7.43
CA ASP A 227 -21.29 9.77 7.46
C ASP A 227 -21.88 8.84 6.40
N VAL A 228 -21.35 8.91 5.19
CA VAL A 228 -21.74 8.04 4.07
C VAL A 228 -21.48 6.56 4.39
N ILE A 229 -20.33 6.23 4.97
CA ILE A 229 -20.01 4.85 5.39
C ILE A 229 -21.00 4.39 6.48
N SER A 230 -21.37 5.28 7.40
CA SER A 230 -22.34 4.98 8.45
C SER A 230 -23.76 4.76 7.89
N GLU A 231 -24.15 5.46 6.84
CA GLU A 231 -25.40 5.21 6.12
C GLU A 231 -25.40 3.85 5.44
N LEU A 232 -24.34 3.53 4.70
CA LEU A 232 -24.16 2.22 4.06
C LEU A 232 -24.11 1.06 5.07
N ARG A 233 -23.70 1.32 6.30
CA ARG A 233 -23.73 0.33 7.39
C ARG A 233 -25.15 0.10 7.93
N ARG A 234 -25.97 1.16 8.00
CA ARG A 234 -27.36 1.09 8.49
C ARG A 234 -28.33 0.52 7.45
N ASP A 235 -28.16 0.94 6.20
CA ASP A 235 -28.95 0.44 5.08
C ASP A 235 -28.14 -0.59 4.30
N ASP A 236 -28.57 -1.85 4.31
CA ASP A 236 -27.92 -2.93 3.62
C ASP A 236 -28.51 -3.22 2.21
N GLY A 237 -29.34 -2.32 1.70
CA GLY A 237 -29.94 -2.43 0.36
C GLY A 237 -28.90 -2.60 -0.75
N TRP A 238 -27.71 -2.01 -0.58
CA TRP A 238 -26.58 -2.18 -1.50
C TRP A 238 -26.11 -3.63 -1.68
N LYS A 239 -26.42 -4.55 -0.75
CA LYS A 239 -26.07 -5.95 -0.85
C LYS A 239 -26.86 -6.70 -1.92
N ARG A 240 -28.08 -6.24 -2.21
CA ARG A 240 -29.05 -6.95 -3.06
C ARG A 240 -29.53 -6.12 -4.27
N GLY A 241 -29.59 -4.81 -4.13
CA GLY A 241 -30.03 -3.86 -5.13
C GLY A 241 -28.91 -3.19 -5.92
N PRO A 242 -29.25 -2.23 -6.79
CA PRO A 242 -28.26 -1.36 -7.41
C PRO A 242 -27.46 -0.59 -6.35
N VAL A 243 -26.16 -0.39 -6.63
CA VAL A 243 -25.27 0.35 -5.74
C VAL A 243 -24.98 1.72 -6.36
N GLU A 244 -25.53 2.75 -5.76
CA GLU A 244 -25.11 4.13 -6.06
C GLU A 244 -23.96 4.49 -5.12
N LEU A 245 -22.79 4.78 -5.72
CA LEU A 245 -21.62 5.20 -4.94
C LEU A 245 -21.66 6.70 -4.72
N PRO A 246 -21.72 7.16 -3.46
CA PRO A 246 -21.58 8.58 -3.13
C PRO A 246 -20.23 9.14 -3.62
N ARG A 247 -20.25 10.41 -4.05
CA ARG A 247 -19.08 11.10 -4.59
C ARG A 247 -17.91 11.15 -3.60
N GLU A 248 -18.19 11.14 -2.32
CA GLU A 248 -17.22 11.13 -1.24
C GLU A 248 -16.34 9.89 -1.30
N LEU A 249 -16.91 8.72 -1.56
CA LEU A 249 -16.18 7.47 -1.70
C LEU A 249 -15.35 7.43 -2.99
N LEU A 250 -15.86 8.00 -4.08
CA LEU A 250 -15.17 8.06 -5.37
C LEU A 250 -13.91 8.94 -5.36
N LYS A 251 -13.76 9.83 -4.38
CA LYS A 251 -12.50 10.56 -4.15
C LYS A 251 -11.41 9.67 -3.57
N VAL A 252 -11.80 8.59 -2.87
CA VAL A 252 -10.88 7.72 -2.14
C VAL A 252 -10.58 6.44 -2.91
N SER A 253 -11.49 6.00 -3.80
CA SER A 253 -11.38 4.72 -4.50
C SER A 253 -12.26 4.69 -5.75
N LEU A 254 -11.99 3.75 -6.66
CA LEU A 254 -12.75 3.58 -7.90
C LEU A 254 -13.23 2.12 -8.06
N ALA A 255 -14.36 1.93 -8.76
CA ALA A 255 -14.92 0.64 -9.09
C ALA A 255 -15.09 0.52 -10.62
N ASN A 256 -14.49 -0.49 -11.25
CA ASN A 256 -14.42 -0.71 -12.69
C ASN A 256 -14.15 0.60 -13.49
N PRO A 257 -13.10 1.36 -13.13
CA PRO A 257 -12.87 2.65 -13.77
C PRO A 257 -12.51 2.48 -15.25
N THR A 258 -12.87 3.48 -16.04
CA THR A 258 -12.31 3.70 -17.36
C THR A 258 -10.85 4.14 -17.25
N ASP A 259 -10.13 4.12 -18.37
CA ASP A 259 -8.74 4.56 -18.42
C ASP A 259 -8.60 6.06 -18.07
N ASP A 260 -9.53 6.90 -18.56
CA ASP A 260 -9.57 8.33 -18.23
C ASP A 260 -9.79 8.59 -16.74
N GLU A 261 -10.72 7.86 -16.11
CA GLU A 261 -10.97 7.94 -14.67
C GLU A 261 -9.73 7.51 -13.87
N SER A 262 -9.08 6.43 -14.28
CA SER A 262 -7.85 5.93 -13.66
C SER A 262 -6.71 6.95 -13.75
N HIS A 263 -6.53 7.57 -14.92
CA HIS A 263 -5.55 8.64 -15.14
C HIS A 263 -5.83 9.87 -14.28
N GLU A 264 -7.07 10.35 -14.24
CA GLU A 264 -7.40 11.54 -13.44
C GLU A 264 -7.26 11.25 -11.95
N TYR A 265 -7.67 10.06 -11.51
CA TYR A 265 -7.48 9.62 -10.14
C TYR A 265 -6.01 9.63 -9.74
N MET A 266 -5.13 9.03 -10.53
CA MET A 266 -3.69 9.02 -10.28
C MET A 266 -3.10 10.44 -10.30
N ARG A 267 -3.48 11.27 -11.29
CA ARG A 267 -3.05 12.67 -11.37
C ARG A 267 -3.47 13.48 -10.14
N SER A 268 -4.63 13.20 -9.57
CA SER A 268 -5.10 13.89 -8.37
C SER A 268 -4.18 13.67 -7.17
N PHE A 269 -3.68 12.43 -6.99
CA PHE A 269 -2.70 12.12 -5.95
C PHE A 269 -1.32 12.71 -6.23
N ARG A 270 -0.89 12.73 -7.49
CA ARG A 270 0.37 13.42 -7.86
C ARG A 270 0.31 14.91 -7.57
N ARG A 271 -0.81 15.57 -7.89
CA ARG A 271 -1.05 17.00 -7.53
C ARG A 271 -1.08 17.21 -6.01
N ALA A 272 -1.48 16.22 -5.25
CA ALA A 272 -1.42 16.22 -3.79
C ALA A 272 0.01 16.05 -3.23
N GLY A 273 0.99 15.74 -4.07
CA GLY A 273 2.39 15.57 -3.67
C GLY A 273 2.83 14.11 -3.47
N VAL A 274 1.97 13.14 -3.79
CA VAL A 274 2.35 11.71 -3.78
C VAL A 274 3.39 11.47 -4.87
N THR A 275 4.55 10.95 -4.49
CA THR A 275 5.68 10.69 -5.40
C THR A 275 5.62 9.30 -6.01
N ILE A 276 4.98 8.36 -5.33
CA ILE A 276 4.76 6.98 -5.77
C ILE A 276 3.29 6.61 -5.56
N PRO A 277 2.38 6.89 -6.50
CA PRO A 277 1.06 6.27 -6.50
C PRO A 277 1.22 4.75 -6.57
N VAL A 278 0.67 4.03 -5.58
CA VAL A 278 0.76 2.58 -5.50
C VAL A 278 -0.57 1.98 -5.92
N ILE A 279 -0.64 1.47 -7.14
CA ILE A 279 -1.85 0.86 -7.68
C ILE A 279 -2.17 -0.39 -6.88
N TYR A 280 -3.39 -0.50 -6.37
CA TYR A 280 -3.82 -1.60 -5.53
C TYR A 280 -5.13 -2.20 -6.02
N PRO A 281 -5.07 -3.11 -7.03
CA PRO A 281 -6.27 -3.72 -7.58
C PRO A 281 -6.86 -4.74 -6.62
N TYR A 282 -8.18 -4.72 -6.50
CA TYR A 282 -9.00 -5.68 -5.77
C TYR A 282 -9.92 -6.42 -6.74
N PHE A 283 -10.09 -7.71 -6.49
CA PHE A 283 -10.96 -8.59 -7.26
C PHE A 283 -11.82 -9.44 -6.31
N PRO A 284 -13.00 -9.88 -6.74
CA PRO A 284 -13.73 -10.95 -6.06
C PRO A 284 -12.87 -12.21 -5.91
N THR A 285 -13.10 -12.98 -4.86
CA THR A 285 -12.34 -14.21 -4.58
C THR A 285 -12.50 -15.29 -5.65
N ASN A 286 -13.59 -15.26 -6.38
CA ASN A 286 -13.91 -16.18 -7.48
C ASN A 286 -13.59 -15.62 -8.88
N GLU A 287 -12.85 -14.51 -8.95
CA GLU A 287 -12.46 -13.94 -10.23
C GLU A 287 -11.41 -14.79 -10.94
N THR A 288 -11.50 -14.86 -12.27
CA THR A 288 -10.60 -15.70 -13.06
C THR A 288 -9.18 -15.15 -13.15
N PRO A 289 -8.16 -16.01 -13.21
CA PRO A 289 -6.77 -15.57 -13.39
C PRO A 289 -6.59 -14.73 -14.66
N GLU A 290 -7.23 -15.11 -15.76
CA GLU A 290 -7.17 -14.42 -17.04
C GLU A 290 -7.66 -12.97 -16.91
N PHE A 291 -8.84 -12.75 -16.31
CA PHE A 291 -9.37 -11.41 -16.11
C PHE A 291 -8.46 -10.53 -15.23
N LYS A 292 -7.90 -11.11 -14.16
CA LYS A 292 -6.96 -10.38 -13.29
C LYS A 292 -5.70 -9.96 -14.05
N LEU A 293 -5.12 -10.86 -14.84
CA LEU A 293 -3.91 -10.58 -15.62
C LEU A 293 -4.16 -9.55 -16.72
N ASP A 294 -5.28 -9.67 -17.44
CA ASP A 294 -5.66 -8.72 -18.49
C ASP A 294 -5.98 -7.34 -17.88
N THR A 295 -6.62 -7.31 -16.71
CA THR A 295 -6.82 -6.06 -15.98
C THR A 295 -5.49 -5.41 -15.59
N VAL A 296 -4.50 -6.17 -15.10
CA VAL A 296 -3.17 -5.64 -14.78
C VAL A 296 -2.48 -5.09 -16.04
N LYS A 297 -2.51 -5.82 -17.16
CA LYS A 297 -1.95 -5.34 -18.44
C LYS A 297 -2.60 -4.03 -18.87
N ARG A 298 -3.94 -3.97 -18.88
CA ARG A 298 -4.68 -2.75 -19.20
C ARG A 298 -4.30 -1.57 -18.30
N ILE A 299 -4.22 -1.79 -16.98
CA ILE A 299 -3.75 -0.77 -16.04
C ILE A 299 -2.36 -0.27 -16.44
N MET A 300 -1.45 -1.16 -16.79
CA MET A 300 -0.09 -0.78 -17.18
C MET A 300 -0.02 -0.04 -18.53
N GLU A 301 -0.90 -0.33 -19.45
CA GLU A 301 -1.01 0.37 -20.75
C GLU A 301 -1.62 1.77 -20.57
N SER A 302 -2.54 1.92 -19.63
CA SER A 302 -3.28 3.17 -19.37
C SER A 302 -2.64 4.05 -18.29
N THR A 303 -1.46 3.74 -17.76
CA THR A 303 -0.75 4.53 -16.75
C THR A 303 0.45 5.24 -17.35
#